data_5828f7c7a8fcce62674d1c63622a1eee
#
_entry.id   5828f7c7a8fcce62674d1c63622a1eee
#
_cell.length_a   1.000
_cell.length_b   1.000
_cell.length_c   1.000
_cell.angle_alpha   90.00
_cell.angle_beta   90.00
_cell.angle_gamma   90.00
#
_symmetry.space_group_name_H-M   'P 1'
#
loop_
_entity.id
_entity.type
_entity.pdbx_description
1 polymer ?
#
loop_
_entity_poly.entity_id
_entity_poly.type
_entity_poly.pdbx_seq_one_letter_code
_entity_poly.pdbx_strand_id
1 'polypeptide(L)'
;FGDSEKITASLFETEMSNMADLGYGCKAFIISLVENAVKVSEGRVEARVIGEIVKLGKRLLHVDACPLDGVEQTLSRLHDLKHADGSRRYRLAVFTKGELMDQENKLRRSGLLRFFDVVSIVSDKTPEAYHALCSQLAVNPDQLLMVGNSFKSDIAPALAIGAYAAHIP
;
A
#
# COMPACT_ATOMS: atom_id res chain seq x y z
N PHE A 1 32.30 -7.15 5.80
CA PHE A 1 31.35 -6.50 4.93
C PHE A 1 31.14 -5.09 5.47
N GLY A 2 31.04 -4.10 4.59
CA GLY A 2 31.14 -2.66 4.83
C GLY A 2 30.25 -2.07 5.93
N ASP A 3 30.38 -0.75 6.07
CA ASP A 3 29.60 0.10 6.95
C ASP A 3 28.10 -0.07 6.67
N SER A 4 27.35 -0.42 7.70
CA SER A 4 25.89 -0.66 7.62
C SER A 4 25.14 0.52 7.02
N GLU A 5 25.55 1.77 7.31
CA GLU A 5 24.93 2.97 6.78
C GLU A 5 25.14 3.09 5.27
N LYS A 6 26.34 2.76 4.78
CA LYS A 6 26.64 2.77 3.34
C LYS A 6 25.86 1.70 2.58
N ILE A 7 25.69 0.51 3.18
CA ILE A 7 24.91 -0.57 2.58
C ILE A 7 23.43 -0.15 2.49
N THR A 8 22.90 0.48 3.55
CA THR A 8 21.52 0.96 3.58
C THR A 8 21.29 2.07 2.56
N ALA A 9 22.21 3.03 2.46
CA ALA A 9 22.13 4.09 1.45
C ALA A 9 22.19 3.52 0.02
N SER A 10 23.09 2.58 -0.24
CA SER A 10 23.19 1.89 -1.54
C SER A 10 21.91 1.11 -1.87
N LEU A 11 21.27 0.46 -0.88
CA LEU A 11 20.00 -0.23 -1.07
C LEU A 11 18.89 0.76 -1.46
N PHE A 12 18.79 1.88 -0.74
CA PHE A 12 17.81 2.92 -1.06
C PHE A 12 17.98 3.47 -2.48
N GLU A 13 19.23 3.72 -2.92
CA GLU A 13 19.51 4.12 -4.31
C GLU A 13 19.06 3.06 -5.32
N THR A 14 19.33 1.79 -5.03
CA THR A 14 18.92 0.67 -5.89
C THR A 14 17.38 0.56 -5.96
N GLU A 15 16.69 0.70 -4.83
CA GLU A 15 15.22 0.75 -4.80
C GLU A 15 14.66 1.91 -5.64
N MET A 16 15.24 3.10 -5.50
CA MET A 16 14.81 4.27 -6.27
C MET A 16 15.05 4.09 -7.77
N SER A 17 16.17 3.49 -8.18
CA SER A 17 16.42 3.21 -9.60
C SER A 17 15.45 2.17 -10.18
N ASN A 18 15.03 1.21 -9.38
CA ASN A 18 14.11 0.15 -9.78
C ASN A 18 12.63 0.55 -9.76
N MET A 19 12.32 1.73 -9.18
CA MET A 19 10.94 2.16 -8.98
C MET A 19 10.14 2.28 -10.27
N ALA A 20 10.77 2.74 -11.36
CA ALA A 20 10.12 2.94 -12.64
C ALA A 20 9.70 1.60 -13.29
N ASP A 21 10.53 0.56 -13.15
CA ASP A 21 10.33 -0.73 -13.81
C ASP A 21 9.56 -1.74 -12.93
N LEU A 22 9.85 -1.76 -11.62
CA LEU A 22 9.30 -2.75 -10.69
C LEU A 22 8.15 -2.20 -9.84
N GLY A 23 8.00 -0.88 -9.74
CA GLY A 23 6.98 -0.25 -8.91
C GLY A 23 7.18 -0.48 -7.42
N TYR A 24 6.08 -0.36 -6.66
CA TYR A 24 6.05 -0.59 -5.22
C TYR A 24 5.68 -2.03 -4.89
N GLY A 25 6.30 -2.59 -3.86
CA GLY A 25 5.86 -3.87 -3.31
C GLY A 25 7.00 -4.75 -2.81
N CYS A 26 6.65 -5.80 -2.10
CA CYS A 26 7.61 -6.71 -1.48
C CYS A 26 8.50 -7.42 -2.51
N LYS A 27 7.96 -7.77 -3.69
CA LYS A 27 8.74 -8.43 -4.75
C LYS A 27 9.78 -7.48 -5.34
N ALA A 28 9.44 -6.22 -5.61
CA ALA A 28 10.36 -5.18 -6.05
C ALA A 28 11.50 -4.99 -5.02
N PHE A 29 11.15 -4.92 -3.74
CA PHE A 29 12.12 -4.84 -2.64
C PHE A 29 13.08 -6.04 -2.60
N ILE A 30 12.58 -7.28 -2.78
CA ILE A 30 13.41 -8.49 -2.81
C ILE A 30 14.40 -8.45 -3.98
N ILE A 31 13.96 -8.01 -5.15
CA ILE A 31 14.83 -7.87 -6.33
C ILE A 31 15.91 -6.84 -6.04
N SER A 32 15.55 -5.68 -5.49
CA SER A 32 16.51 -4.62 -5.11
C SER A 32 17.51 -5.08 -4.05
N LEU A 33 17.09 -5.90 -3.08
CA LEU A 33 17.98 -6.52 -2.10
C LEU A 33 19.02 -7.44 -2.75
N VAL A 34 18.58 -8.29 -3.69
CA VAL A 34 19.48 -9.20 -4.41
C VAL A 34 20.46 -8.40 -5.27
N GLU A 35 19.97 -7.42 -6.02
CA GLU A 35 20.78 -6.55 -6.86
C GLU A 35 21.82 -5.77 -6.04
N ASN A 36 21.39 -5.17 -4.93
CA ASN A 36 22.29 -4.44 -4.04
C ASN A 36 23.35 -5.37 -3.42
N ALA A 37 22.99 -6.61 -3.03
CA ALA A 37 23.97 -7.57 -2.52
C ALA A 37 25.06 -7.89 -3.56
N VAL A 38 24.68 -8.04 -4.83
CA VAL A 38 25.64 -8.23 -5.93
C VAL A 38 26.50 -6.98 -6.12
N LYS A 39 25.88 -5.80 -6.13
CA LYS A 39 26.56 -4.50 -6.32
C LYS A 39 27.59 -4.24 -5.23
N VAL A 40 27.20 -4.30 -3.95
CA VAL A 40 28.11 -3.98 -2.83
C VAL A 40 29.20 -5.02 -2.61
N SER A 41 29.01 -6.24 -3.10
CA SER A 41 30.03 -7.31 -3.07
C SER A 41 30.92 -7.34 -4.32
N GLU A 42 30.69 -6.44 -5.27
CA GLU A 42 31.37 -6.45 -6.59
C GLU A 42 31.24 -7.82 -7.31
N GLY A 43 30.05 -8.43 -7.23
CA GLY A 43 29.78 -9.73 -7.82
C GLY A 43 30.33 -10.93 -7.03
N ARG A 44 30.90 -10.72 -5.83
CA ARG A 44 31.52 -11.78 -5.02
C ARG A 44 30.57 -12.40 -4.00
N VAL A 45 29.30 -12.00 -3.97
CA VAL A 45 28.32 -12.58 -3.04
C VAL A 45 28.10 -14.06 -3.33
N GLU A 46 28.15 -14.88 -2.30
CA GLU A 46 27.93 -16.33 -2.44
C GLU A 46 26.46 -16.63 -2.79
N ALA A 47 26.24 -17.64 -3.63
CA ALA A 47 24.89 -18.08 -4.00
C ALA A 47 24.03 -18.46 -2.78
N ARG A 48 24.67 -18.98 -1.70
CA ARG A 48 23.99 -19.27 -0.43
C ARG A 48 23.38 -18.01 0.19
N VAL A 49 24.08 -16.88 0.19
CA VAL A 49 23.62 -15.61 0.74
C VAL A 49 22.43 -15.09 -0.08
N ILE A 50 22.52 -15.16 -1.42
CA ILE A 50 21.39 -14.83 -2.30
C ILE A 50 20.17 -15.70 -1.97
N GLY A 51 20.39 -17.01 -1.76
CA GLY A 51 19.32 -17.92 -1.36
C GLY A 51 18.67 -17.54 -0.03
N GLU A 52 19.45 -17.04 0.94
CA GLU A 52 18.92 -16.55 2.23
C GLU A 52 18.13 -15.25 2.08
N ILE A 53 18.59 -14.31 1.25
CA ILE A 53 17.85 -13.08 0.93
C ILE A 53 16.49 -13.44 0.31
N VAL A 54 16.46 -14.34 -0.67
CA VAL A 54 15.20 -14.79 -1.30
C VAL A 54 14.26 -15.47 -0.29
N LYS A 55 14.80 -16.30 0.61
CA LYS A 55 14.00 -16.93 1.69
C LYS A 55 13.43 -15.90 2.65
N LEU A 56 14.22 -14.91 3.03
CA LEU A 56 13.75 -13.79 3.87
C LEU A 56 12.63 -13.01 3.17
N GLY A 57 12.84 -12.67 1.92
CA GLY A 57 11.85 -11.98 1.10
C GLY A 57 10.53 -12.75 0.99
N LYS A 58 10.60 -14.08 0.77
CA LYS A 58 9.39 -14.92 0.77
C LYS A 58 8.67 -14.90 2.11
N ARG A 59 9.39 -14.82 3.24
CA ARG A 59 8.75 -14.66 4.56
C ARG A 59 8.05 -13.33 4.71
N LEU A 60 8.61 -12.23 4.16
CA LEU A 60 7.96 -10.92 4.17
C LEU A 60 6.60 -10.92 3.47
N LEU A 61 6.43 -11.73 2.40
CA LEU A 61 5.13 -11.89 1.72
C LEU A 61 4.06 -12.53 2.63
N HIS A 62 4.46 -13.20 3.68
CA HIS A 62 3.57 -13.91 4.61
C HIS A 62 3.47 -13.25 6.00
N VAL A 63 4.09 -12.08 6.18
CA VAL A 63 3.93 -11.32 7.43
C VAL A 63 2.46 -10.95 7.61
N ASP A 64 1.94 -11.23 8.79
CA ASP A 64 0.56 -10.91 9.12
C ASP A 64 0.34 -9.39 9.11
N ALA A 65 -0.73 -8.98 8.46
CA ALA A 65 -1.18 -7.60 8.49
C ALA A 65 -2.04 -7.41 9.74
N CYS A 66 -1.42 -6.96 10.83
CA CYS A 66 -2.16 -6.60 12.04
C CYS A 66 -2.74 -5.20 11.88
N PRO A 67 -4.06 -5.02 11.95
CA PRO A 67 -4.66 -3.70 12.00
C PRO A 67 -4.15 -2.91 13.21
N LEU A 68 -4.01 -1.60 13.05
CA LEU A 68 -3.73 -0.72 14.19
C LEU A 68 -4.92 -0.73 15.17
N ASP A 69 -4.64 -0.41 16.43
CA ASP A 69 -5.65 -0.35 17.48
C ASP A 69 -6.80 0.59 17.10
N GLY A 70 -8.03 0.14 17.32
CA GLY A 70 -9.23 0.91 17.03
C GLY A 70 -9.70 0.89 15.57
N VAL A 71 -8.89 0.43 14.61
CA VAL A 71 -9.27 0.41 13.18
C VAL A 71 -10.48 -0.49 12.95
N GLU A 72 -10.46 -1.71 13.44
CA GLU A 72 -11.57 -2.65 13.24
C GLU A 72 -12.86 -2.12 13.85
N GLN A 73 -12.80 -1.57 15.07
CA GLN A 73 -13.97 -0.99 15.74
C GLN A 73 -14.52 0.22 15.00
N THR A 74 -13.64 1.07 14.46
CA THR A 74 -14.04 2.24 13.67
C THR A 74 -14.72 1.83 12.37
N LEU A 75 -14.14 0.87 11.64
CA LEU A 75 -14.72 0.36 10.41
C LEU A 75 -16.08 -0.32 10.65
N SER A 76 -16.19 -1.11 11.72
CA SER A 76 -17.48 -1.71 12.09
C SER A 76 -18.54 -0.65 12.36
N ARG A 77 -18.22 0.38 13.14
CA ARG A 77 -19.15 1.48 13.43
C ARG A 77 -19.58 2.21 12.16
N LEU A 78 -18.64 2.54 11.27
CA LEU A 78 -18.95 3.22 10.01
C LEU A 78 -19.80 2.35 9.08
N HIS A 79 -19.49 1.05 9.01
CA HIS A 79 -20.23 0.09 8.20
C HIS A 79 -21.70 -0.07 8.69
N ASP A 80 -21.92 -0.03 10.00
CA ASP A 80 -23.22 -0.25 10.61
C ASP A 80 -24.09 1.01 10.72
N LEU A 81 -23.51 2.19 10.46
CA LEU A 81 -24.26 3.45 10.48
C LEU A 81 -25.30 3.49 9.36
N LYS A 82 -26.54 3.82 9.74
CA LYS A 82 -27.69 3.88 8.85
C LYS A 82 -28.38 5.23 8.89
N HIS A 83 -29.05 5.56 7.80
CA HIS A 83 -30.05 6.63 7.74
C HIS A 83 -31.34 6.20 8.45
N ALA A 84 -32.27 7.15 8.62
CA ALA A 84 -33.56 6.88 9.24
C ALA A 84 -34.43 5.88 8.42
N ASP A 85 -34.19 5.77 7.12
CA ASP A 85 -34.85 4.81 6.22
C ASP A 85 -34.23 3.39 6.25
N GLY A 86 -33.18 3.17 7.06
CA GLY A 86 -32.49 1.89 7.20
C GLY A 86 -31.37 1.66 6.16
N SER A 87 -31.19 2.52 5.16
CA SER A 87 -30.07 2.44 4.21
C SER A 87 -28.73 2.73 4.89
N ARG A 88 -27.64 2.13 4.38
CA ARG A 88 -26.29 2.44 4.91
C ARG A 88 -25.91 3.87 4.62
N ARG A 89 -25.35 4.55 5.63
CA ARG A 89 -24.93 5.94 5.53
C ARG A 89 -23.65 6.12 4.71
N TYR A 90 -22.75 5.15 4.79
CA TYR A 90 -21.45 5.20 4.11
C TYR A 90 -21.21 3.95 3.27
N ARG A 91 -20.57 4.12 2.14
CA ARG A 91 -19.88 3.07 1.39
C ARG A 91 -18.40 3.15 1.75
N LEU A 92 -17.81 2.03 2.10
CA LEU A 92 -16.41 1.97 2.50
C LEU A 92 -15.58 1.37 1.37
N ALA A 93 -14.44 1.99 1.08
CA ALA A 93 -13.52 1.51 0.05
C ALA A 93 -12.09 1.43 0.58
N VAL A 94 -11.36 0.40 0.17
CA VAL A 94 -9.90 0.40 0.22
C VAL A 94 -9.39 1.00 -1.07
N PHE A 95 -8.53 2.01 -0.94
CA PHE A 95 -7.80 2.59 -2.06
C PHE A 95 -6.31 2.59 -1.74
N THR A 96 -5.55 1.73 -2.40
CA THR A 96 -4.15 1.48 -2.06
C THR A 96 -3.26 1.36 -3.29
N LYS A 97 -1.97 1.71 -3.12
CA LYS A 97 -0.92 1.49 -4.11
C LYS A 97 -0.20 0.17 -3.83
N GLY A 98 0.22 -0.49 -4.89
CA GLY A 98 1.11 -1.63 -4.80
C GLY A 98 0.76 -2.75 -5.76
N GLU A 99 1.41 -3.88 -5.57
CA GLU A 99 1.16 -5.07 -6.37
C GLU A 99 -0.16 -5.72 -5.94
N LEU A 100 -1.01 -6.03 -6.92
CA LEU A 100 -2.38 -6.49 -6.72
C LEU A 100 -2.47 -7.67 -5.75
N MET A 101 -1.72 -8.74 -6.02
CA MET A 101 -1.77 -9.96 -5.18
C MET A 101 -1.30 -9.72 -3.75
N ASP A 102 -0.29 -8.85 -3.57
CA ASP A 102 0.23 -8.54 -2.24
C ASP A 102 -0.82 -7.76 -1.41
N GLN A 103 -1.43 -6.74 -2.00
CA GLN A 103 -2.44 -5.93 -1.33
C GLN A 103 -3.72 -6.72 -1.03
N GLU A 104 -4.19 -7.54 -1.98
CA GLU A 104 -5.34 -8.43 -1.75
C GLU A 104 -5.08 -9.44 -0.62
N ASN A 105 -3.88 -10.06 -0.60
CA ASN A 105 -3.51 -11.01 0.43
C ASN A 105 -3.39 -10.35 1.81
N LYS A 106 -2.81 -9.14 1.89
CA LYS A 106 -2.75 -8.37 3.13
C LYS A 106 -4.14 -8.04 3.65
N LEU A 107 -5.01 -7.53 2.79
CA LEU A 107 -6.37 -7.17 3.16
C LEU A 107 -7.18 -8.39 3.61
N ARG A 108 -7.03 -9.54 2.94
CA ARG A 108 -7.70 -10.79 3.33
C ARG A 108 -7.21 -11.28 4.70
N ARG A 109 -5.88 -11.29 4.94
CA ARG A 109 -5.29 -11.73 6.21
C ARG A 109 -5.63 -10.81 7.37
N SER A 110 -5.78 -9.50 7.14
CA SER A 110 -6.17 -8.55 8.18
C SER A 110 -7.59 -8.77 8.71
N GLY A 111 -8.42 -9.57 8.01
CA GLY A 111 -9.83 -9.76 8.35
C GLY A 111 -10.73 -8.54 8.10
N LEU A 112 -10.18 -7.42 7.60
CA LEU A 112 -10.93 -6.19 7.39
C LEU A 112 -11.73 -6.15 6.08
N LEU A 113 -11.48 -7.09 5.16
CA LEU A 113 -12.13 -7.10 3.84
C LEU A 113 -13.67 -7.05 3.94
N ARG A 114 -14.24 -7.64 4.98
CA ARG A 114 -15.70 -7.71 5.23
C ARG A 114 -16.37 -6.35 5.39
N PHE A 115 -15.64 -5.30 5.70
CA PHE A 115 -16.19 -3.96 5.89
C PHE A 115 -16.27 -3.13 4.61
N PHE A 116 -15.57 -3.56 3.55
CA PHE A 116 -15.40 -2.75 2.36
C PHE A 116 -16.32 -3.20 1.21
N ASP A 117 -16.95 -2.23 0.57
CA ASP A 117 -17.78 -2.42 -0.61
C ASP A 117 -16.95 -2.48 -1.90
N VAL A 118 -15.80 -1.77 -1.90
CA VAL A 118 -14.90 -1.64 -3.04
C VAL A 118 -13.45 -1.79 -2.57
N VAL A 119 -12.66 -2.54 -3.33
CA VAL A 119 -11.21 -2.61 -3.20
C VAL A 119 -10.61 -2.16 -4.52
N SER A 120 -9.92 -1.02 -4.49
CA SER A 120 -9.26 -0.44 -5.66
C SER A 120 -7.75 -0.38 -5.40
N ILE A 121 -7.00 -1.19 -6.15
CA ILE A 121 -5.54 -1.27 -6.07
C ILE A 121 -4.99 -0.66 -7.36
N VAL A 122 -4.12 0.34 -7.22
CA VAL A 122 -3.61 1.13 -8.34
C VAL A 122 -2.08 1.17 -8.30
N SER A 123 -1.46 1.44 -9.44
CA SER A 123 -0.02 1.68 -9.53
C SER A 123 0.38 3.01 -8.88
N ASP A 124 -0.46 4.05 -9.06
CA ASP A 124 -0.31 5.33 -8.38
C ASP A 124 -1.67 5.97 -8.12
N LYS A 125 -1.76 6.80 -7.07
CA LYS A 125 -2.98 7.51 -6.67
C LYS A 125 -3.01 8.89 -7.31
N THR A 126 -3.21 8.91 -8.63
CA THR A 126 -3.35 10.15 -9.40
C THR A 126 -4.78 10.72 -9.29
N PRO A 127 -5.03 11.99 -9.66
CA PRO A 127 -6.38 12.54 -9.75
C PRO A 127 -7.33 11.68 -10.61
N GLU A 128 -6.84 11.12 -11.72
CA GLU A 128 -7.62 10.22 -12.60
C GLU A 128 -8.00 8.92 -11.88
N ALA A 129 -7.09 8.37 -11.09
CA ALA A 129 -7.37 7.17 -10.27
C ALA A 129 -8.43 7.46 -9.20
N TYR A 130 -8.44 8.67 -8.62
CA TYR A 130 -9.50 9.11 -7.70
C TYR A 130 -10.84 9.28 -8.41
N HIS A 131 -10.88 9.85 -9.64
CA HIS A 131 -12.12 9.91 -10.44
C HIS A 131 -12.65 8.51 -10.78
N ALA A 132 -11.76 7.56 -11.11
CA ALA A 132 -12.13 6.17 -11.33
C ALA A 132 -12.72 5.53 -10.06
N LEU A 133 -12.15 5.81 -8.88
CA LEU A 133 -12.69 5.36 -7.60
C LEU A 133 -14.09 5.95 -7.34
N CYS A 134 -14.28 7.26 -7.57
CA CYS A 134 -15.60 7.89 -7.46
C CYS A 134 -16.63 7.22 -8.36
N SER A 135 -16.25 6.88 -9.60
CA SER A 135 -17.11 6.15 -10.54
C SER A 135 -17.48 4.76 -10.03
N GLN A 136 -16.52 4.00 -9.49
CA GLN A 136 -16.76 2.68 -8.88
C GLN A 136 -17.71 2.78 -7.68
N LEU A 137 -17.60 3.84 -6.89
CA LEU A 137 -18.46 4.12 -5.74
C LEU A 137 -19.80 4.73 -6.13
N ALA A 138 -19.99 5.15 -7.39
CA ALA A 138 -21.15 5.92 -7.85
C ALA A 138 -21.41 7.17 -6.99
N VAL A 139 -20.35 7.94 -6.73
CA VAL A 139 -20.40 9.21 -5.96
C VAL A 139 -19.68 10.32 -6.72
N ASN A 140 -20.03 11.58 -6.40
CA ASN A 140 -19.26 12.74 -6.85
C ASN A 140 -18.02 12.95 -5.95
N PRO A 141 -16.99 13.66 -6.43
CA PRO A 141 -15.80 13.96 -5.62
C PRO A 141 -16.11 14.62 -4.27
N ASP A 142 -17.07 15.55 -4.21
CA ASP A 142 -17.52 16.25 -3.00
C ASP A 142 -18.25 15.35 -1.98
N GLN A 143 -18.49 14.09 -2.33
CA GLN A 143 -19.04 13.04 -1.46
C GLN A 143 -17.97 12.04 -0.99
N LEU A 144 -16.74 12.17 -1.46
CA LEU A 144 -15.61 11.30 -1.09
C LEU A 144 -14.81 11.91 0.05
N LEU A 145 -14.52 11.11 1.07
CA LEU A 145 -13.52 11.40 2.09
C LEU A 145 -12.37 10.37 1.99
N MET A 146 -11.19 10.84 1.64
CA MET A 146 -9.97 10.04 1.72
C MET A 146 -9.35 10.16 3.11
N VAL A 147 -9.07 9.02 3.74
CA VAL A 147 -8.34 8.93 5.01
C VAL A 147 -7.02 8.21 4.75
N GLY A 148 -5.89 8.85 5.00
CA GLY A 148 -4.59 8.25 4.71
C GLY A 148 -3.42 8.98 5.36
N ASN A 149 -2.25 8.34 5.31
CA ASN A 149 -1.03 8.80 5.97
C ASN A 149 -0.03 9.50 5.04
N SER A 150 -0.23 9.44 3.73
CA SER A 150 0.67 10.06 2.76
C SER A 150 0.09 11.35 2.21
N PHE A 151 0.68 12.49 2.59
CA PHE A 151 0.24 13.76 2.02
C PHE A 151 0.29 13.75 0.49
N LYS A 152 1.40 13.25 -0.09
CA LYS A 152 1.62 13.20 -1.54
C LYS A 152 0.65 12.27 -2.27
N SER A 153 0.36 11.10 -1.70
CA SER A 153 -0.42 10.06 -2.40
C SER A 153 -1.90 10.04 -2.00
N ASP A 154 -2.22 10.42 -0.75
CA ASP A 154 -3.59 10.31 -0.24
C ASP A 154 -4.28 11.67 -0.21
N ILE A 155 -3.61 12.69 0.32
CA ILE A 155 -4.26 13.96 0.62
C ILE A 155 -4.29 14.89 -0.59
N ALA A 156 -3.13 15.22 -1.16
CA ALA A 156 -3.03 16.19 -2.24
C ALA A 156 -3.86 15.82 -3.48
N PRO A 157 -3.81 14.57 -4.02
CA PRO A 157 -4.60 14.23 -5.20
C PRO A 157 -6.11 14.15 -4.91
N ALA A 158 -6.54 13.77 -3.69
CA ALA A 158 -7.94 13.79 -3.31
C ALA A 158 -8.49 15.24 -3.29
N LEU A 159 -7.75 16.17 -2.68
CA LEU A 159 -8.10 17.58 -2.68
C LEU A 159 -8.12 18.19 -4.09
N ALA A 160 -7.20 17.76 -4.97
CA ALA A 160 -7.12 18.26 -6.34
C ALA A 160 -8.37 17.97 -7.17
N ILE A 161 -9.14 16.92 -6.85
CA ILE A 161 -10.42 16.61 -7.51
C ILE A 161 -11.63 17.20 -6.78
N GLY A 162 -11.44 17.96 -5.71
CA GLY A 162 -12.52 18.52 -4.89
C GLY A 162 -13.10 17.54 -3.85
N ALA A 163 -12.42 16.44 -3.55
CA ALA A 163 -12.79 15.53 -2.47
C ALA A 163 -12.33 16.05 -1.11
N TYR A 164 -12.88 15.50 -0.03
CA TYR A 164 -12.37 15.72 1.32
C TYR A 164 -11.21 14.77 1.62
N ALA A 165 -10.31 15.23 2.49
CA ALA A 165 -9.19 14.40 2.94
C ALA A 165 -8.90 14.58 4.43
N ALA A 166 -8.55 13.48 5.12
CA ALA A 166 -8.11 13.46 6.50
C ALA A 166 -6.73 12.80 6.56
N HIS A 167 -5.73 13.57 7.01
CA HIS A 167 -4.36 13.08 7.19
C HIS A 167 -4.22 12.47 8.58
N ILE A 168 -3.81 11.21 8.63
CA ILE A 168 -3.46 10.47 9.86
C ILE A 168 -1.98 10.11 9.71
N PRO A 169 -1.07 10.85 10.35
CA PRO A 169 0.39 10.66 10.22
C PRO A 169 0.87 9.36 10.86
#